data_b839e0fdc201768f7ac4e9ed19550e3c
#
_entry.id   b839e0fdc201768f7ac4e9ed19550e3c
#
_cell.length_a   1.000
_cell.length_b   1.000
_cell.length_c   1.000
_cell.angle_alpha   90.00
_cell.angle_beta   90.00
_cell.angle_gamma   90.00
#
_symmetry.space_group_name_H-M   'P 1'
#
loop_
_entity.id
_entity.type
_entity.pdbx_description
1 polymer ?
#
loop_
_entity_poly.entity_id
_entity_poly.type
_entity_poly.pdbx_seq_one_letter_code
_entity_poly.pdbx_strand_id
1 'polypeptide(L)'
;MPLSYKDSGVDTKLADEFVKHLGMSGYGAVVPVNDIKIVLSTDGVGTKVLVAEAHNVFNTIGIDLVAMCSNDLLCQGARPRSFLDYYATGKLDLEKSKQILEGIQKGCDLAGCKLVGGETAEMPGVYEDT
;
A
#
# COMPACT_ATOMS: atom_id res chain seq x y z
N MET A 1 17.82 -26.62 4.74
CA MET A 1 16.63 -26.40 5.57
C MET A 1 15.67 -25.53 4.76
N PRO A 2 14.36 -25.73 4.81
CA PRO A 2 13.43 -24.83 4.15
C PRO A 2 13.53 -23.44 4.80
N LEU A 3 13.58 -22.38 3.98
CA LEU A 3 13.58 -21.00 4.43
C LEU A 3 12.24 -20.69 5.10
N SER A 4 12.27 -20.04 6.28
CA SER A 4 11.09 -19.53 6.96
C SER A 4 11.02 -18.01 6.85
N TYR A 5 9.84 -17.41 7.10
CA TYR A 5 9.69 -15.96 7.20
C TYR A 5 10.61 -15.36 8.26
N LYS A 6 10.81 -16.06 9.37
CA LYS A 6 11.69 -15.63 10.46
C LYS A 6 13.16 -15.58 10.04
N ASP A 7 13.61 -16.53 9.21
CA ASP A 7 14.98 -16.55 8.68
C ASP A 7 15.25 -15.37 7.73
N SER A 8 14.21 -14.83 7.11
CA SER A 8 14.28 -13.62 6.26
C SER A 8 14.02 -12.31 7.01
N GLY A 9 13.95 -12.35 8.35
CA GLY A 9 13.79 -11.16 9.19
C GLY A 9 12.33 -10.79 9.52
N VAL A 10 11.35 -11.63 9.13
CA VAL A 10 9.92 -11.39 9.38
C VAL A 10 9.40 -12.35 10.44
N ASP A 11 9.23 -11.87 11.68
CA ASP A 11 8.64 -12.65 12.77
C ASP A 11 7.12 -12.47 12.80
N THR A 12 6.40 -13.39 12.15
CA THR A 12 4.93 -13.36 12.07
C THR A 12 4.25 -13.49 13.43
N LYS A 13 4.87 -14.21 14.39
CA LYS A 13 4.31 -14.35 15.74
C LYS A 13 4.37 -13.02 16.50
N LEU A 14 5.48 -12.31 16.37
CA LEU A 14 5.64 -10.97 16.96
C LEU A 14 4.65 -9.98 16.36
N ALA A 15 4.44 -10.05 15.04
CA ALA A 15 3.43 -9.25 14.36
C ALA A 15 2.01 -9.56 14.85
N ASP A 16 1.66 -10.84 15.03
CA ASP A 16 0.37 -11.24 15.58
C ASP A 16 0.16 -10.74 17.02
N GLU A 17 1.21 -10.75 17.85
CA GLU A 17 1.15 -10.20 19.21
C GLU A 17 0.93 -8.69 19.18
N PHE A 18 1.61 -7.96 18.28
CA PHE A 18 1.41 -6.53 18.12
C PHE A 18 -0.02 -6.20 17.71
N VAL A 19 -0.57 -6.91 16.72
CA VAL A 19 -1.95 -6.68 16.22
C VAL A 19 -2.99 -6.94 17.31
N LYS A 20 -2.77 -7.92 18.21
CA LYS A 20 -3.68 -8.18 19.33
C LYS A 20 -3.86 -6.96 20.25
N HIS A 21 -2.84 -6.12 20.40
CA HIS A 21 -2.93 -4.89 21.21
C HIS A 21 -3.88 -3.86 20.59
N LEU A 22 -4.13 -3.93 19.29
CA LEU A 22 -5.07 -3.04 18.59
C LEU A 22 -6.54 -3.47 18.77
N GLY A 23 -6.79 -4.69 19.29
CA GLY A 23 -8.14 -5.24 19.45
C GLY A 23 -8.87 -5.46 18.12
N MET A 24 -8.15 -5.51 17.01
CA MET A 24 -8.67 -5.66 15.66
C MET A 24 -8.37 -7.05 15.11
N SER A 25 -9.13 -7.47 14.10
CA SER A 25 -8.92 -8.71 13.38
C SER A 25 -9.24 -8.53 11.91
N GLY A 26 -8.51 -9.26 11.03
CA GLY A 26 -8.68 -9.21 9.59
C GLY A 26 -7.80 -8.16 8.91
N TYR A 27 -7.88 -8.13 7.59
CA TYR A 27 -7.05 -7.26 6.73
C TYR A 27 -7.65 -5.88 6.49
N GLY A 28 -8.95 -5.71 6.70
CA GLY A 28 -9.65 -4.44 6.58
C GLY A 28 -10.56 -4.16 7.77
N ALA A 29 -10.64 -2.90 8.17
CA ALA A 29 -11.49 -2.44 9.26
C ALA A 29 -12.92 -2.21 8.74
N VAL A 30 -13.90 -2.81 9.41
CA VAL A 30 -15.33 -2.60 9.10
C VAL A 30 -15.90 -1.55 10.05
N VAL A 31 -16.29 -0.40 9.49
CA VAL A 31 -16.82 0.74 10.24
C VAL A 31 -18.31 0.94 9.91
N PRO A 32 -19.21 0.82 10.87
CA PRO A 32 -20.62 1.13 10.65
C PRO A 32 -20.81 2.66 10.55
N VAL A 33 -21.53 3.08 9.52
CA VAL A 33 -21.90 4.48 9.30
C VAL A 33 -23.38 4.53 8.94
N ASN A 34 -24.23 4.89 9.91
CA ASN A 34 -25.69 4.80 9.78
C ASN A 34 -26.11 3.38 9.36
N ASP A 35 -26.83 3.25 8.24
CA ASP A 35 -27.35 1.97 7.72
C ASP A 35 -26.39 1.23 6.78
N ILE A 36 -25.17 1.75 6.60
CA ILE A 36 -24.16 1.14 5.74
C ILE A 36 -22.92 0.72 6.54
N LYS A 37 -22.14 -0.18 5.95
CA LYS A 37 -20.80 -0.54 6.45
C LYS A 37 -19.77 -0.05 5.46
N ILE A 38 -18.79 0.68 5.95
CA ILE A 38 -17.61 1.09 5.20
C ILE A 38 -16.47 0.17 5.60
N VAL A 39 -15.72 -0.32 4.61
CA VAL A 39 -14.51 -1.12 4.85
C VAL A 39 -13.31 -0.28 4.44
N LEU A 40 -12.35 -0.18 5.33
CA LEU A 40 -11.12 0.58 5.17
C LEU A 40 -9.92 -0.36 5.27
N SER A 41 -8.94 -0.16 4.41
CA SER A 41 -7.64 -0.84 4.47
C SER A 41 -6.51 0.15 4.20
N THR A 42 -5.34 -0.18 4.67
CA THR A 42 -4.10 0.52 4.35
C THR A 42 -2.99 -0.50 4.20
N ASP A 43 -2.24 -0.38 3.13
CA ASP A 43 -1.10 -1.25 2.86
C ASP A 43 -0.05 -0.48 2.06
N GLY A 44 1.18 -0.99 2.06
CA GLY A 44 2.28 -0.47 1.27
C GLY A 44 2.66 -1.40 0.14
N VAL A 45 3.36 -0.89 -0.86
CA VAL A 45 3.86 -1.71 -1.97
C VAL A 45 4.93 -2.73 -1.53
N GLY A 46 5.56 -2.48 -0.38
CA GLY A 46 6.58 -3.36 0.19
C GLY A 46 7.93 -3.29 -0.53
N THR A 47 8.73 -4.33 -0.36
CA THR A 47 10.10 -4.39 -0.88
C THR A 47 10.21 -4.44 -2.40
N LYS A 48 9.11 -4.59 -3.12
CA LYS A 48 9.07 -4.48 -4.59
C LYS A 48 9.55 -3.12 -5.10
N VAL A 49 9.46 -2.08 -4.29
CA VAL A 49 9.99 -0.75 -4.62
C VAL A 49 11.49 -0.81 -4.92
N LEU A 50 12.27 -1.63 -4.21
CA LEU A 50 13.70 -1.81 -4.46
C LEU A 50 14.00 -2.39 -5.84
N VAL A 51 13.11 -3.25 -6.35
CA VAL A 51 13.22 -3.79 -7.71
C VAL A 51 12.91 -2.70 -8.74
N ALA A 52 11.90 -1.88 -8.50
CA ALA A 52 11.56 -0.75 -9.36
C ALA A 52 12.72 0.24 -9.45
N GLU A 53 13.35 0.56 -8.33
CA GLU A 53 14.54 1.43 -8.26
C GLU A 53 15.74 0.84 -8.98
N ALA A 54 16.07 -0.44 -8.73
CA ALA A 54 17.20 -1.12 -9.38
C ALA A 54 17.08 -1.14 -10.91
N HIS A 55 15.86 -1.15 -11.45
CA HIS A 55 15.60 -1.15 -12.89
C HIS A 55 15.18 0.20 -13.44
N ASN A 56 15.05 1.22 -12.60
CA ASN A 56 14.55 2.55 -12.96
C ASN A 56 13.20 2.49 -13.72
N VAL A 57 12.26 1.65 -13.24
CA VAL A 57 10.94 1.44 -13.85
C VAL A 57 9.86 1.64 -12.78
N PHE A 58 9.11 2.72 -12.87
CA PHE A 58 8.17 3.14 -11.83
C PHE A 58 6.70 3.12 -12.26
N ASN A 59 6.41 2.97 -13.54
CA ASN A 59 5.06 3.05 -14.09
C ASN A 59 4.15 1.84 -13.78
N THR A 60 4.70 0.78 -13.17
CA THR A 60 3.94 -0.42 -12.79
C THR A 60 3.78 -0.56 -11.28
N ILE A 61 4.67 0.04 -10.47
CA ILE A 61 4.66 -0.14 -9.02
C ILE A 61 3.36 0.37 -8.36
N GLY A 62 2.73 1.40 -8.95
CA GLY A 62 1.45 1.92 -8.50
C GLY A 62 0.29 0.94 -8.70
N ILE A 63 0.35 0.08 -9.71
CA ILE A 63 -0.64 -1.00 -9.91
C ILE A 63 -0.57 -1.98 -8.73
N ASP A 64 0.64 -2.37 -8.32
CA ASP A 64 0.86 -3.23 -7.18
C ASP A 64 0.34 -2.61 -5.88
N LEU A 65 0.60 -1.32 -5.67
CA LEU A 65 0.11 -0.58 -4.49
C LEU A 65 -1.42 -0.66 -4.38
N VAL A 66 -2.12 -0.35 -5.46
CA VAL A 66 -3.59 -0.42 -5.48
C VAL A 66 -4.08 -1.85 -5.27
N ALA A 67 -3.40 -2.84 -5.83
CA ALA A 67 -3.76 -4.24 -5.67
C ALA A 67 -3.61 -4.69 -4.20
N MET A 68 -2.55 -4.29 -3.49
CA MET A 68 -2.37 -4.62 -2.07
C MET A 68 -3.57 -4.15 -1.24
N CYS A 69 -3.92 -2.87 -1.32
CA CYS A 69 -5.06 -2.31 -0.59
C CYS A 69 -6.40 -2.91 -1.04
N SER A 70 -6.61 -3.11 -2.35
CA SER A 70 -7.88 -3.63 -2.88
C SER A 70 -8.13 -5.08 -2.48
N ASN A 71 -7.08 -5.90 -2.41
CA ASN A 71 -7.20 -7.31 -2.00
C ASN A 71 -7.61 -7.42 -0.53
N ASP A 72 -7.14 -6.54 0.34
CA ASP A 72 -7.57 -6.49 1.74
C ASP A 72 -9.07 -6.19 1.87
N LEU A 73 -9.60 -5.27 1.04
CA LEU A 73 -11.03 -5.00 0.99
C LEU A 73 -11.83 -6.21 0.50
N LEU A 74 -11.31 -6.93 -0.51
CA LEU A 74 -11.95 -8.14 -1.02
C LEU A 74 -12.02 -9.25 0.04
N CYS A 75 -11.02 -9.38 0.91
CA CYS A 75 -11.04 -10.31 2.04
C CYS A 75 -12.21 -10.03 3.02
N GLN A 76 -12.73 -8.80 3.04
CA GLN A 76 -13.92 -8.41 3.82
C GLN A 76 -15.23 -8.43 3.00
N GLY A 77 -15.18 -8.91 1.76
CA GLY A 77 -16.34 -8.91 0.85
C GLY A 77 -16.73 -7.52 0.32
N ALA A 78 -15.84 -6.54 0.45
CA ALA A 78 -16.09 -5.17 0.01
C ALA A 78 -15.51 -4.91 -1.39
N ARG A 79 -16.09 -3.92 -2.08
CA ARG A 79 -15.57 -3.42 -3.37
C ARG A 79 -14.89 -2.08 -3.15
N PRO A 80 -13.66 -1.87 -3.68
CA PRO A 80 -13.01 -0.58 -3.63
C PRO A 80 -13.86 0.48 -4.36
N ARG A 81 -13.91 1.70 -3.79
CA ARG A 81 -14.64 2.83 -4.34
C ARG A 81 -13.76 4.06 -4.49
N SER A 82 -12.94 4.30 -3.50
CA SER A 82 -12.03 5.44 -3.43
C SER A 82 -10.67 4.98 -2.97
N PHE A 83 -9.64 5.60 -3.51
CA PHE A 83 -8.25 5.35 -3.16
C PHE A 83 -7.57 6.66 -2.77
N LEU A 84 -6.76 6.61 -1.72
CA LEU A 84 -5.85 7.67 -1.30
C LEU A 84 -4.45 7.09 -1.29
N ASP A 85 -3.49 7.78 -1.87
CA ASP A 85 -2.09 7.37 -1.83
C ASP A 85 -1.30 8.10 -0.75
N TYR A 86 -0.24 7.48 -0.28
CA TYR A 86 0.80 8.11 0.50
C TYR A 86 2.15 7.84 -0.17
N TYR A 87 2.80 8.91 -0.62
CA TYR A 87 4.10 8.85 -1.26
C TYR A 87 5.14 9.60 -0.44
N ALA A 88 6.17 8.90 0.03
CA ALA A 88 7.29 9.47 0.76
C ALA A 88 8.60 9.23 0.03
N THR A 89 9.46 10.25 -0.01
CA THR A 89 10.76 10.22 -0.70
C THR A 89 11.75 11.12 0.04
N GLY A 90 13.06 10.91 -0.18
CA GLY A 90 14.09 11.83 0.31
C GLY A 90 14.06 13.17 -0.41
N LYS A 91 13.91 13.13 -1.74
CA LYS A 91 13.79 14.27 -2.61
C LYS A 91 12.78 13.98 -3.72
N LEU A 92 11.90 14.92 -3.99
CA LEU A 92 10.88 14.75 -5.02
C LEU A 92 11.50 14.86 -6.43
N ASP A 93 11.40 13.77 -7.19
CA ASP A 93 11.67 13.73 -8.61
C ASP A 93 10.33 13.71 -9.36
N LEU A 94 10.07 14.77 -10.12
CA LEU A 94 8.79 14.95 -10.79
C LEU A 94 8.52 13.90 -11.87
N GLU A 95 9.55 13.48 -12.62
CA GLU A 95 9.38 12.50 -13.71
C GLU A 95 9.15 11.09 -13.15
N LYS A 96 9.87 10.71 -12.11
CA LYS A 96 9.65 9.48 -11.36
C LYS A 96 8.25 9.46 -10.73
N SER A 97 7.88 10.55 -10.06
CA SER A 97 6.58 10.68 -9.40
C SER A 97 5.40 10.59 -10.36
N LYS A 98 5.50 11.17 -11.56
CA LYS A 98 4.49 11.03 -12.62
C LYS A 98 4.29 9.57 -13.02
N GLN A 99 5.36 8.81 -13.23
CA GLN A 99 5.27 7.38 -13.55
C GLN A 99 4.56 6.60 -12.45
N ILE A 100 4.88 6.88 -11.17
CA ILE A 100 4.22 6.25 -10.03
C ILE A 100 2.72 6.55 -10.04
N LEU A 101 2.33 7.81 -10.22
CA LEU A 101 0.93 8.23 -10.28
C LEU A 101 0.17 7.61 -11.46
N GLU A 102 0.79 7.50 -12.64
CA GLU A 102 0.24 6.80 -13.80
C GLU A 102 -0.05 5.33 -13.46
N GLY A 103 0.88 4.66 -12.75
CA GLY A 103 0.69 3.31 -12.25
C GLY A 103 -0.48 3.20 -11.26
N ILE A 104 -0.59 4.15 -10.32
CA ILE A 104 -1.70 4.19 -9.35
C ILE A 104 -3.03 4.40 -10.07
N GLN A 105 -3.10 5.36 -11.01
CA GLN A 105 -4.33 5.60 -11.77
C GLN A 105 -4.74 4.34 -12.55
N LYS A 106 -3.79 3.69 -13.20
CA LYS A 106 -4.04 2.42 -13.90
C LYS A 106 -4.54 1.32 -12.97
N GLY A 107 -3.94 1.21 -11.78
CA GLY A 107 -4.40 0.27 -10.74
C GLY A 107 -5.82 0.57 -10.29
N CYS A 108 -6.16 1.83 -10.08
CA CYS A 108 -7.52 2.27 -9.72
C CYS A 108 -8.53 1.92 -10.81
N ASP A 109 -8.21 2.14 -12.07
CA ASP A 109 -9.06 1.78 -13.21
C ASP A 109 -9.33 0.27 -13.25
N LEU A 110 -8.29 -0.55 -13.04
CA LEU A 110 -8.41 -2.02 -12.98
C LEU A 110 -9.25 -2.49 -11.79
N ALA A 111 -9.11 -1.85 -10.64
CA ALA A 111 -9.87 -2.17 -9.42
C ALA A 111 -11.30 -1.60 -9.44
N GLY A 112 -11.64 -0.73 -10.38
CA GLY A 112 -12.94 -0.07 -10.48
C GLY A 112 -13.17 0.98 -9.38
N CYS A 113 -12.12 1.65 -8.92
CA CYS A 113 -12.17 2.74 -7.94
C CYS A 113 -11.59 4.04 -8.50
N LYS A 114 -11.68 5.12 -7.72
CA LYS A 114 -11.16 6.43 -8.10
C LYS A 114 -10.05 6.85 -7.14
N LEU A 115 -8.93 7.34 -7.70
CA LEU A 115 -7.97 8.12 -6.94
C LEU A 115 -8.61 9.46 -6.62
N VAL A 116 -8.83 9.76 -5.34
CA VAL A 116 -9.56 10.96 -4.88
C VAL A 116 -8.69 11.94 -4.12
N GLY A 117 -7.44 11.60 -3.88
CA GLY A 117 -6.45 12.43 -3.21
C GLY A 117 -5.34 11.58 -2.63
N GLY A 118 -4.51 12.18 -1.80
CA GLY A 118 -3.38 11.51 -1.16
C GLY A 118 -2.50 12.50 -0.42
N GLU A 119 -1.29 12.05 -0.07
CA GLU A 119 -0.27 12.83 0.63
C GLU A 119 1.09 12.55 -0.01
N THR A 120 1.87 13.61 -0.23
CA THR A 120 3.27 13.51 -0.68
C THR A 120 4.17 14.14 0.38
N ALA A 121 5.15 13.38 0.87
CA ALA A 121 6.08 13.82 1.90
C ALA A 121 7.52 13.77 1.39
N GLU A 122 8.22 14.90 1.46
CA GLU A 122 9.68 14.94 1.32
C GLU A 122 10.31 14.83 2.71
N MET A 123 11.11 13.80 2.91
CA MET A 123 11.75 13.52 4.20
C MET A 123 13.26 13.27 3.99
N PRO A 124 14.04 14.35 3.75
CA PRO A 124 15.48 14.27 3.55
C PRO A 124 16.16 13.68 4.80
N GLY A 125 17.09 12.77 4.60
CA GLY A 125 17.79 12.06 5.68
C GLY A 125 17.02 10.88 6.29
N VAL A 126 15.75 10.66 5.93
CA VAL A 126 14.97 9.46 6.24
C VAL A 126 15.02 8.47 5.07
N TYR A 127 14.85 9.00 3.87
CA TYR A 127 15.03 8.26 2.63
C TYR A 127 16.25 8.78 1.89
N GLU A 128 16.92 7.89 1.16
CA GLU A 128 18.02 8.26 0.31
C GLU A 128 17.54 9.11 -0.87
N ASP A 129 18.41 10.01 -1.33
CA ASP A 129 18.20 10.78 -2.56
C ASP A 129 18.57 9.85 -3.74
N THR A 130 17.60 9.13 -4.27
CA THR A 130 17.78 8.18 -5.37
C THR A 130 17.22 8.73 -6.68
#